data_63f3c660ce8ffa0cca01159217be3d60
#
_entry.id   63f3c660ce8ffa0cca01159217be3d60
#
_cell.length_a   1.000
_cell.length_b   1.000
_cell.length_c   1.000
_cell.angle_alpha   90.00
_cell.angle_beta   90.00
_cell.angle_gamma   90.00
#
_symmetry.space_group_name_H-M   'P 1'
#
loop_
_entity.id
_entity.type
_entity.pdbx_description
1 polymer ?
#
loop_
_entity_poly.entity_id
_entity_poly.type
_entity_poly.pdbx_seq_one_letter_code
_entity_poly.pdbx_strand_id
1 'polypeptide(L)'
;MPTPTIIKTLATHREKPFVSVVTPTWNRGAFLPYLLYMYRYQDYPADRRELIILDDSPQSHQHIIDRLTNGTPEAFNIRYIHHPEKLPLGKKRNMLNELARGEYILCMDDDDYYPADKISYTIAMMQKHRALISGSDQIPIWYSHINRIFQSRSFGPHNILNGTFCYHRNYLKKHRYDDDCNLGEEKSFTDNFSVNPLQLPGERTILCFSHSHNTFDKDFIIGASTPVNTALTDIVRDPLLRNAYLSLHNATHHQAINHQAIDQVVVVNLDKRPDRLQQIREELALLHIPPEKITRLAASEDENGQRGRRQSHLQALRLAQQHGWQNYLLLEDDAVILKQEKHIQVLNTLLASLAKIPWQVMLLGGEISQGTMLKSLPGLVHARDCRKVCAYLVNSRCYPQLAQQMSNDEHSLEDGWQPLLRTDKWLACYPSLCYQRPGFSDIEKKITDNISYYFNKLPVATKPSTLPIADTIGFFMETSFHYTLYRPIITALQAQGQSCTLVINDRVFKPS
;
A
#
# COMPACT_ATOMS: atom_id res chain seq x y z
N MET A 1 62.89 43.75 11.11
CA MET A 1 61.63 43.29 10.51
C MET A 1 61.30 41.95 11.16
N PRO A 2 60.15 41.77 11.80
CA PRO A 2 59.81 40.49 12.41
C PRO A 2 59.42 39.52 11.31
N THR A 3 59.93 38.28 11.43
CA THR A 3 59.67 37.14 10.53
C THR A 3 58.20 36.70 10.67
N PRO A 4 57.45 36.52 9.56
CA PRO A 4 56.08 36.10 9.67
C PRO A 4 56.00 34.66 10.17
N THR A 5 55.26 34.44 11.28
CA THR A 5 54.92 33.12 11.78
C THR A 5 53.87 32.51 10.90
N ILE A 6 54.22 31.48 10.10
CA ILE A 6 53.27 30.71 9.30
C ILE A 6 52.55 29.75 10.27
N ILE A 7 51.31 30.08 10.65
CA ILE A 7 50.42 29.12 11.33
C ILE A 7 49.87 28.18 10.23
N LYS A 8 50.48 27.00 10.12
CA LYS A 8 49.87 25.87 9.38
C LYS A 8 48.70 25.38 10.21
N THR A 9 47.51 25.83 9.88
CA THR A 9 46.30 25.13 10.30
C THR A 9 46.28 23.78 9.55
N LEU A 10 46.72 22.74 10.24
CA LEU A 10 46.43 21.37 9.87
C LEU A 10 44.91 21.24 9.95
N ALA A 11 44.22 21.38 8.81
CA ALA A 11 42.88 20.86 8.67
C ALA A 11 43.00 19.34 8.90
N THR A 12 42.75 18.90 10.11
CA THR A 12 42.54 17.49 10.38
C THR A 12 41.32 17.06 9.57
N HIS A 13 41.56 16.50 8.39
CA HIS A 13 40.55 15.72 7.69
C HIS A 13 40.16 14.62 8.67
N ARG A 14 39.11 14.83 9.45
CA ARG A 14 38.54 13.80 10.31
C ARG A 14 38.15 12.68 9.39
N GLU A 15 38.81 11.57 9.50
CA GLU A 15 38.48 10.37 8.70
C GLU A 15 36.98 10.05 8.86
N LYS A 16 36.29 9.83 7.75
CA LYS A 16 34.85 9.51 7.82
C LYS A 16 34.64 8.26 8.68
N PRO A 17 33.64 8.24 9.59
CA PRO A 17 33.36 7.09 10.43
C PRO A 17 33.05 5.83 9.61
N PHE A 18 33.37 4.66 10.15
CA PHE A 18 32.97 3.39 9.49
C PHE A 18 31.50 3.12 9.74
N VAL A 19 30.76 2.78 8.66
CA VAL A 19 29.32 2.57 8.68
C VAL A 19 28.99 1.13 8.30
N SER A 20 28.21 0.43 9.13
CA SER A 20 27.60 -0.85 8.77
C SER A 20 26.18 -0.62 8.26
N VAL A 21 25.96 -0.95 6.99
CA VAL A 21 24.60 -1.07 6.43
C VAL A 21 24.09 -2.46 6.75
N VAL A 22 22.90 -2.57 7.32
CA VAL A 22 22.32 -3.84 7.79
C VAL A 22 20.98 -4.11 7.11
N THR A 23 20.82 -5.33 6.59
CA THR A 23 19.63 -5.75 5.84
C THR A 23 19.16 -7.12 6.31
N PRO A 24 17.98 -7.23 6.92
CA PRO A 24 17.28 -8.50 7.08
C PRO A 24 16.56 -8.87 5.78
N THR A 25 16.63 -10.12 5.34
CA THR A 25 15.89 -10.60 4.16
C THR A 25 15.24 -11.96 4.42
N TRP A 26 14.18 -12.27 3.67
CA TRP A 26 13.50 -13.57 3.70
C TRP A 26 12.68 -13.78 2.43
N ASN A 27 13.00 -14.84 1.65
CA ASN A 27 12.35 -15.18 0.37
C ASN A 27 12.32 -14.02 -0.67
N ARG A 28 13.36 -13.17 -0.65
CA ARG A 28 13.45 -11.97 -1.49
C ARG A 28 14.72 -11.91 -2.34
N GLY A 29 15.20 -13.07 -2.78
CA GLY A 29 16.39 -13.15 -3.66
C GLY A 29 16.30 -12.27 -4.90
N ALA A 30 15.11 -12.04 -5.43
CA ALA A 30 14.90 -11.17 -6.59
C ALA A 30 15.24 -9.68 -6.33
N PHE A 31 15.22 -9.21 -5.08
CA PHE A 31 15.53 -7.83 -4.72
C PHE A 31 17.01 -7.62 -4.39
N LEU A 32 17.74 -8.67 -4.03
CA LEU A 32 19.17 -8.58 -3.67
C LEU A 32 20.05 -7.90 -4.72
N PRO A 33 19.86 -8.12 -6.05
CA PRO A 33 20.62 -7.40 -7.06
C PRO A 33 20.48 -5.88 -6.98
N TYR A 34 19.28 -5.39 -6.69
CA TYR A 34 19.00 -3.96 -6.58
C TYR A 34 19.54 -3.37 -5.28
N LEU A 35 19.45 -4.09 -4.18
CA LEU A 35 20.08 -3.72 -2.91
C LEU A 35 21.61 -3.57 -3.08
N LEU A 36 22.29 -4.58 -3.67
CA LEU A 36 23.72 -4.53 -3.91
C LEU A 36 24.09 -3.37 -4.83
N TYR A 37 23.27 -3.13 -5.87
CA TYR A 37 23.46 -2.01 -6.78
C TYR A 37 23.37 -0.68 -6.01
N MET A 38 22.31 -0.43 -5.25
CA MET A 38 22.13 0.79 -4.47
C MET A 38 23.25 0.98 -3.43
N TYR A 39 23.67 -0.09 -2.74
CA TYR A 39 24.79 -0.03 -1.80
C TYR A 39 26.10 0.38 -2.48
N ARG A 40 26.41 -0.19 -3.65
CA ARG A 40 27.65 0.12 -4.39
C ARG A 40 27.68 1.58 -4.88
N TYR A 41 26.54 2.14 -5.22
CA TYR A 41 26.43 3.51 -5.74
C TYR A 41 26.15 4.58 -4.68
N GLN A 42 26.23 4.24 -3.39
CA GLN A 42 26.25 5.27 -2.35
C GLN A 42 27.49 6.16 -2.48
N ASP A 43 27.35 7.46 -2.26
CA ASP A 43 28.43 8.47 -2.35
C ASP A 43 29.41 8.45 -1.15
N TYR A 44 29.21 7.52 -0.23
CA TYR A 44 30.10 7.30 0.92
C TYR A 44 31.32 6.44 0.52
N PRO A 45 32.56 6.69 1.03
CA PRO A 45 33.73 5.91 0.64
C PRO A 45 33.55 4.41 0.83
N ALA A 46 33.93 3.61 -0.16
CA ALA A 46 33.72 2.17 -0.16
C ALA A 46 34.52 1.45 0.93
N ASP A 47 35.70 1.97 1.27
CA ASP A 47 36.56 1.46 2.34
C ASP A 47 36.09 1.86 3.74
N ARG A 48 35.08 2.74 3.85
CA ARG A 48 34.51 3.22 5.11
C ARG A 48 33.08 2.71 5.35
N ARG A 49 32.64 1.69 4.61
CA ARG A 49 31.34 1.07 4.79
C ARG A 49 31.39 -0.43 4.56
N GLU A 50 30.47 -1.17 5.19
CA GLU A 50 30.17 -2.57 4.89
C GLU A 50 28.65 -2.75 4.70
N LEU A 51 28.26 -3.80 3.95
CA LEU A 51 26.89 -4.29 3.87
C LEU A 51 26.81 -5.67 4.51
N ILE A 52 25.90 -5.86 5.47
CA ILE A 52 25.64 -7.13 6.12
C ILE A 52 24.22 -7.55 5.81
N ILE A 53 24.06 -8.68 5.14
CA ILE A 53 22.76 -9.27 4.80
C ILE A 53 22.60 -10.52 5.65
N LEU A 54 21.51 -10.59 6.43
CA LEU A 54 21.10 -11.79 7.16
C LEU A 54 19.84 -12.35 6.53
N ASP A 55 19.98 -13.50 5.89
CA ASP A 55 18.95 -14.19 5.14
C ASP A 55 18.53 -15.45 5.90
N ASP A 56 17.27 -15.52 6.29
CA ASP A 56 16.68 -16.69 6.95
C ASP A 56 15.66 -17.42 6.04
N SER A 57 15.85 -17.31 4.73
CA SER A 57 15.09 -18.05 3.74
C SER A 57 15.36 -19.57 3.84
N PRO A 58 14.38 -20.42 3.47
CA PRO A 58 14.59 -21.86 3.45
C PRO A 58 15.77 -22.31 2.56
N GLN A 59 16.05 -21.54 1.49
CA GLN A 59 17.17 -21.76 0.60
C GLN A 59 18.06 -20.51 0.57
N SER A 60 19.39 -20.76 0.63
CA SER A 60 20.37 -19.69 0.57
C SER A 60 20.41 -18.99 -0.78
N HIS A 61 20.49 -17.67 -0.77
CA HIS A 61 20.70 -16.86 -1.96
C HIS A 61 22.19 -16.49 -2.19
N GLN A 62 23.13 -17.20 -1.56
CA GLN A 62 24.59 -16.97 -1.71
C GLN A 62 24.99 -16.91 -3.20
N HIS A 63 24.45 -17.79 -4.02
CA HIS A 63 24.74 -17.84 -5.46
C HIS A 63 24.44 -16.52 -6.21
N ILE A 64 23.48 -15.73 -5.71
CA ILE A 64 23.16 -14.40 -6.28
C ILE A 64 24.29 -13.42 -5.90
N ILE A 65 24.71 -13.44 -4.65
CA ILE A 65 25.80 -12.58 -4.15
C ILE A 65 27.10 -12.91 -4.90
N ASP A 66 27.45 -14.18 -4.99
CA ASP A 66 28.66 -14.64 -5.67
C ASP A 66 28.67 -14.22 -7.16
N ARG A 67 27.56 -14.39 -7.86
CA ARG A 67 27.43 -13.95 -9.26
C ARG A 67 27.64 -12.45 -9.42
N LEU A 68 27.08 -11.61 -8.52
CA LEU A 68 27.15 -10.16 -8.61
C LEU A 68 28.48 -9.57 -8.13
N THR A 69 29.26 -10.35 -7.40
CA THR A 69 30.57 -9.97 -6.86
C THR A 69 31.73 -10.74 -7.49
N ASN A 70 31.46 -11.53 -8.54
CA ASN A 70 32.43 -12.45 -9.19
C ASN A 70 33.13 -13.37 -8.15
N GLY A 71 32.37 -13.86 -7.17
CA GLY A 71 32.88 -14.74 -6.11
C GLY A 71 33.75 -14.05 -5.06
N THR A 72 33.80 -12.72 -5.04
CA THR A 72 34.63 -11.94 -4.11
C THR A 72 33.81 -10.86 -3.37
N PRO A 73 32.79 -11.23 -2.57
CA PRO A 73 31.96 -10.26 -1.87
C PRO A 73 32.75 -9.39 -0.89
N GLU A 74 33.84 -9.92 -0.32
CA GLU A 74 34.72 -9.20 0.61
C GLU A 74 35.43 -8.01 -0.04
N ALA A 75 35.73 -8.10 -1.36
CA ALA A 75 36.31 -6.99 -2.11
C ALA A 75 35.37 -5.76 -2.20
N PHE A 76 34.11 -5.96 -1.95
CA PHE A 76 33.08 -4.91 -1.88
C PHE A 76 32.61 -4.62 -0.46
N ASN A 77 33.25 -5.18 0.56
CA ASN A 77 32.83 -5.13 1.95
C ASN A 77 31.37 -5.62 2.14
N ILE A 78 31.00 -6.71 1.45
CA ILE A 78 29.70 -7.37 1.55
C ILE A 78 29.86 -8.65 2.35
N ARG A 79 28.99 -8.84 3.33
CA ARG A 79 28.92 -10.05 4.16
C ARG A 79 27.49 -10.58 4.08
N TYR A 80 27.34 -11.73 3.45
CA TYR A 80 26.08 -12.46 3.41
C TYR A 80 26.11 -13.62 4.40
N ILE A 81 25.10 -13.70 5.23
CA ILE A 81 24.96 -14.74 6.24
C ILE A 81 23.62 -15.41 6.05
N HIS A 82 23.62 -16.73 5.85
CA HIS A 82 22.40 -17.53 5.77
C HIS A 82 22.14 -18.22 7.09
N HIS A 83 20.90 -18.08 7.58
CA HIS A 83 20.38 -18.82 8.74
C HIS A 83 19.35 -19.83 8.25
N PRO A 84 19.47 -21.13 8.59
CA PRO A 84 18.63 -22.17 7.99
C PRO A 84 17.16 -22.16 8.48
N GLU A 85 16.90 -21.50 9.60
CA GLU A 85 15.58 -21.40 10.21
C GLU A 85 15.09 -19.97 10.19
N LYS A 86 13.78 -19.80 9.98
CA LYS A 86 13.15 -18.49 10.03
C LYS A 86 13.22 -17.91 11.45
N LEU A 87 13.71 -16.70 11.56
CA LEU A 87 13.87 -15.96 12.80
C LEU A 87 12.77 -14.90 12.97
N PRO A 88 12.35 -14.58 14.20
CA PRO A 88 11.62 -13.36 14.46
C PRO A 88 12.41 -12.14 13.99
N LEU A 89 11.73 -11.10 13.52
CA LEU A 89 12.39 -9.94 12.91
C LEU A 89 13.29 -9.20 13.93
N GLY A 90 12.84 -9.04 15.17
CA GLY A 90 13.62 -8.40 16.22
C GLY A 90 14.92 -9.13 16.52
N LYS A 91 14.88 -10.47 16.60
CA LYS A 91 16.08 -11.31 16.78
C LYS A 91 17.04 -11.15 15.60
N LYS A 92 16.52 -11.15 14.38
CA LYS A 92 17.32 -10.95 13.16
C LYS A 92 18.04 -9.61 13.18
N ARG A 93 17.34 -8.52 13.56
CA ARG A 93 17.95 -7.19 13.69
C ARG A 93 19.00 -7.13 14.81
N ASN A 94 18.80 -7.81 15.94
CA ASN A 94 19.79 -7.91 17.00
C ASN A 94 21.07 -8.63 16.52
N MET A 95 20.92 -9.75 15.81
CA MET A 95 22.07 -10.46 15.22
C MET A 95 22.84 -9.58 14.22
N LEU A 96 22.14 -8.80 13.40
CA LEU A 96 22.75 -7.83 12.49
C LEU A 96 23.55 -6.76 13.26
N ASN A 97 23.02 -6.28 14.40
CA ASN A 97 23.70 -5.33 15.27
C ASN A 97 25.00 -5.91 15.89
N GLU A 98 24.95 -7.18 16.27
CA GLU A 98 26.12 -7.90 16.84
C GLU A 98 27.20 -8.12 15.77
N LEU A 99 26.80 -8.38 14.53
CA LEU A 99 27.70 -8.58 13.39
C LEU A 99 28.31 -7.26 12.87
N ALA A 100 27.65 -6.13 13.09
CA ALA A 100 28.09 -4.82 12.61
C ALA A 100 29.41 -4.38 13.24
N ARG A 101 30.32 -3.83 12.43
CA ARG A 101 31.63 -3.31 12.87
C ARG A 101 31.65 -1.77 12.96
N GLY A 102 30.69 -1.12 12.30
CA GLY A 102 30.62 0.32 12.16
C GLY A 102 30.45 1.08 13.44
N GLU A 103 30.97 2.30 13.49
CA GLU A 103 30.65 3.29 14.52
C GLU A 103 29.17 3.69 14.43
N TYR A 104 28.65 3.73 13.21
CA TYR A 104 27.23 3.92 12.91
C TYR A 104 26.66 2.68 12.23
N ILE A 105 25.43 2.35 12.57
CA ILE A 105 24.66 1.26 11.96
C ILE A 105 23.47 1.89 11.26
N LEU A 106 23.30 1.60 9.98
CA LEU A 106 22.28 2.18 9.10
C LEU A 106 21.42 1.06 8.49
N CYS A 107 20.12 1.15 8.66
CA CYS A 107 19.17 0.18 8.11
C CYS A 107 18.86 0.48 6.63
N MET A 108 18.93 -0.57 5.82
CA MET A 108 18.36 -0.63 4.47
C MET A 108 17.61 -1.96 4.33
N ASP A 109 16.33 -1.90 4.10
CA ASP A 109 15.53 -3.09 3.77
C ASP A 109 15.78 -3.48 2.30
N ASP A 110 15.54 -4.73 1.94
CA ASP A 110 15.95 -5.29 0.64
C ASP A 110 15.05 -4.85 -0.53
N ASP A 111 13.82 -4.41 -0.26
CA ASP A 111 12.77 -4.14 -1.24
C ASP A 111 12.41 -2.65 -1.43
N ASP A 112 13.14 -1.72 -0.78
CA ASP A 112 12.91 -0.29 -0.88
C ASP A 112 13.98 0.41 -1.73
N TYR A 113 13.72 1.66 -2.13
CA TYR A 113 14.71 2.51 -2.80
C TYR A 113 15.36 3.48 -1.83
N TYR A 114 16.68 3.62 -1.97
CA TYR A 114 17.49 4.51 -1.15
C TYR A 114 18.26 5.49 -2.02
N PRO A 115 18.19 6.81 -1.73
CA PRO A 115 18.98 7.82 -2.44
C PRO A 115 20.48 7.54 -2.35
N ALA A 116 21.22 7.92 -3.38
CA ALA A 116 22.68 7.67 -3.44
C ALA A 116 23.46 8.38 -2.33
N ASP A 117 22.93 9.43 -1.75
CA ASP A 117 23.53 10.19 -0.66
C ASP A 117 22.94 9.85 0.73
N LYS A 118 22.16 8.76 0.84
CA LYS A 118 21.55 8.38 2.13
C LYS A 118 22.58 8.25 3.23
N ILE A 119 23.70 7.54 2.98
CA ILE A 119 24.72 7.32 4.01
C ILE A 119 25.40 8.65 4.37
N SER A 120 25.92 9.38 3.40
CA SER A 120 26.66 10.61 3.64
C SER A 120 25.82 11.69 4.31
N TYR A 121 24.58 11.88 3.83
CA TYR A 121 23.63 12.80 4.42
C TYR A 121 23.27 12.46 5.85
N THR A 122 22.90 11.21 6.11
CA THR A 122 22.49 10.77 7.45
C THR A 122 23.63 10.91 8.46
N ILE A 123 24.85 10.46 8.11
CA ILE A 123 26.03 10.58 8.98
C ILE A 123 26.36 12.04 9.27
N ALA A 124 26.34 12.91 8.24
CA ALA A 124 26.60 14.34 8.42
C ALA A 124 25.59 14.99 9.39
N MET A 125 24.29 14.64 9.24
CA MET A 125 23.25 15.17 10.12
C MET A 125 23.38 14.64 11.55
N MET A 126 23.65 13.35 11.74
CA MET A 126 23.86 12.77 13.07
C MET A 126 25.09 13.39 13.79
N GLN A 127 26.19 13.59 13.09
CA GLN A 127 27.38 14.25 13.63
C GLN A 127 27.11 15.71 13.98
N LYS A 128 26.46 16.45 13.08
CA LYS A 128 26.09 17.86 13.28
C LYS A 128 25.26 18.06 14.54
N HIS A 129 24.28 17.19 14.76
CA HIS A 129 23.35 17.27 15.89
C HIS A 129 23.76 16.43 17.10
N ARG A 130 24.88 15.71 17.02
CA ARG A 130 25.35 14.76 18.05
C ARG A 130 24.31 13.75 18.47
N ALA A 131 23.48 13.32 17.48
CA ALA A 131 22.38 12.40 17.72
C ALA A 131 22.88 10.96 17.85
N LEU A 132 22.28 10.20 18.77
CA LEU A 132 22.56 8.78 18.94
C LEU A 132 21.70 7.90 18.05
N ILE A 133 20.52 8.37 17.64
CA ILE A 133 19.60 7.71 16.72
C ILE A 133 18.90 8.75 15.84
N SER A 134 18.67 8.40 14.59
CA SER A 134 17.89 9.18 13.62
C SER A 134 16.98 8.29 12.80
N GLY A 135 15.98 8.90 12.19
CA GLY A 135 15.07 8.25 11.25
C GLY A 135 14.02 9.24 10.76
N SER A 136 12.96 8.74 10.16
CA SER A 136 11.84 9.54 9.65
C SER A 136 10.54 8.99 10.18
N ASP A 137 9.67 9.88 10.67
CA ASP A 137 8.31 9.55 11.11
C ASP A 137 7.30 9.60 9.96
N GLN A 138 7.69 10.22 8.86
CA GLN A 138 6.88 10.43 7.68
C GLN A 138 7.70 10.10 6.43
N ILE A 139 7.21 9.19 5.58
CA ILE A 139 7.95 8.71 4.41
C ILE A 139 7.10 8.73 3.14
N PRO A 140 7.71 8.93 1.96
CA PRO A 140 7.07 8.65 0.69
C PRO A 140 6.95 7.14 0.47
N ILE A 141 5.77 6.69 0.02
CA ILE A 141 5.47 5.29 -0.30
C ILE A 141 4.98 5.22 -1.75
N TRP A 142 5.67 4.45 -2.57
CA TRP A 142 5.21 4.14 -3.91
C TRP A 142 4.37 2.85 -3.88
N TYR A 143 3.12 2.98 -4.32
CA TYR A 143 2.20 1.86 -4.43
C TYR A 143 2.26 1.29 -5.85
N SER A 144 2.88 0.12 -5.99
CA SER A 144 3.14 -0.49 -7.30
C SER A 144 1.85 -0.79 -8.08
N HIS A 145 0.78 -1.19 -7.41
CA HIS A 145 -0.48 -1.58 -8.06
C HIS A 145 -1.23 -0.42 -8.73
N ILE A 146 -0.98 0.82 -8.30
CA ILE A 146 -1.59 2.03 -8.87
C ILE A 146 -0.57 2.98 -9.49
N ASN A 147 0.72 2.65 -9.39
CA ASN A 147 1.85 3.47 -9.85
C ASN A 147 1.77 4.93 -9.36
N ARG A 148 1.56 5.11 -8.07
CA ARG A 148 1.45 6.43 -7.41
C ARG A 148 2.23 6.48 -6.12
N ILE A 149 2.73 7.67 -5.82
CA ILE A 149 3.43 7.96 -4.56
C ILE A 149 2.48 8.70 -3.63
N PHE A 150 2.45 8.26 -2.39
CA PHE A 150 1.74 8.93 -1.30
C PHE A 150 2.73 9.23 -0.18
N GLN A 151 2.60 10.40 0.42
CA GLN A 151 3.32 10.74 1.64
C GLN A 151 2.53 10.18 2.82
N SER A 152 3.15 9.33 3.64
CA SER A 152 2.49 8.84 4.85
C SER A 152 2.15 9.99 5.79
N ARG A 153 1.14 9.81 6.65
CA ARG A 153 0.95 10.75 7.77
C ARG A 153 2.17 10.71 8.68
N SER A 154 2.39 11.78 9.44
CA SER A 154 3.32 11.75 10.57
C SER A 154 2.80 10.78 11.64
N PHE A 155 3.69 9.94 12.16
CA PHE A 155 3.41 9.07 13.30
C PHE A 155 3.75 9.75 14.63
N GLY A 156 4.31 10.96 14.60
CA GLY A 156 4.66 11.78 15.74
C GLY A 156 6.16 11.91 16.00
N PRO A 157 6.59 12.90 16.79
CA PRO A 157 7.98 13.32 16.89
C PRO A 157 8.93 12.28 17.50
N HIS A 158 8.38 11.31 18.23
CA HIS A 158 9.16 10.22 18.83
C HIS A 158 9.12 8.91 18.01
N ASN A 159 8.36 8.91 16.92
CA ASN A 159 8.27 7.75 16.03
C ASN A 159 9.26 7.91 14.90
N ILE A 160 9.88 6.83 14.52
CA ILE A 160 10.71 6.68 13.33
C ILE A 160 10.52 5.26 12.77
N LEU A 161 10.66 5.09 11.47
CA LEU A 161 10.43 3.82 10.78
C LEU A 161 11.77 3.11 10.50
N ASN A 162 11.81 1.81 10.70
CA ASN A 162 13.05 1.01 10.73
C ASN A 162 13.91 1.13 9.46
N GLY A 163 13.30 1.09 8.25
CA GLY A 163 14.02 1.28 6.99
C GLY A 163 14.73 2.64 6.86
N THR A 164 14.43 3.59 7.78
CA THR A 164 15.06 4.92 7.84
C THR A 164 16.11 5.04 8.93
N PHE A 165 16.24 4.06 9.84
CA PHE A 165 17.11 4.15 11.01
C PHE A 165 18.58 4.30 10.66
N CYS A 166 19.23 5.18 11.41
CA CYS A 166 20.67 5.16 11.64
C CYS A 166 20.95 5.46 13.11
N TYR A 167 21.81 4.69 13.73
CA TYR A 167 22.17 4.88 15.12
C TYR A 167 23.66 4.67 15.35
N HIS A 168 24.20 5.45 16.28
CA HIS A 168 25.55 5.29 16.74
C HIS A 168 25.67 4.03 17.64
N ARG A 169 26.77 3.29 17.56
CA ARG A 169 26.98 2.04 18.32
C ARG A 169 26.73 2.19 19.83
N ASN A 170 26.97 3.36 20.39
CA ASN A 170 26.72 3.62 21.82
C ASN A 170 25.20 3.54 22.16
N TYR A 171 24.31 3.69 21.20
CA TYR A 171 22.89 3.53 21.42
C TYR A 171 22.53 2.09 21.84
N LEU A 172 23.22 1.10 21.27
CA LEU A 172 23.03 -0.32 21.57
C LEU A 172 23.44 -0.72 23.00
N LYS A 173 24.13 0.13 23.73
CA LYS A 173 24.45 -0.15 25.16
C LYS A 173 23.20 -0.16 26.04
N LYS A 174 22.11 0.48 25.62
CA LYS A 174 20.89 0.63 26.40
C LYS A 174 19.63 0.14 25.66
N HIS A 175 19.71 -0.03 24.34
CA HIS A 175 18.54 -0.33 23.51
C HIS A 175 18.77 -1.59 22.68
N ARG A 176 17.76 -2.44 22.66
CA ARG A 176 17.75 -3.72 21.94
C ARG A 176 16.35 -3.97 21.39
N TYR A 177 16.24 -4.64 20.26
CA TYR A 177 14.97 -5.14 19.78
C TYR A 177 14.48 -6.28 20.67
N ASP A 178 13.16 -6.44 20.79
CA ASP A 178 12.56 -7.62 21.40
C ASP A 178 12.80 -8.81 20.47
N ASP A 179 13.48 -9.85 20.97
CA ASP A 179 13.84 -11.03 20.18
C ASP A 179 12.63 -11.82 19.64
N ASP A 180 11.48 -11.73 20.28
CA ASP A 180 10.26 -12.44 19.88
C ASP A 180 9.35 -11.60 18.92
N CYS A 181 9.74 -10.36 18.65
CA CYS A 181 8.94 -9.46 17.84
C CYS A 181 9.04 -9.78 16.35
N ASN A 182 7.87 -9.96 15.70
CA ASN A 182 7.77 -10.19 14.26
C ASN A 182 7.29 -8.96 13.46
N LEU A 183 6.74 -7.95 14.14
CA LEU A 183 6.20 -6.74 13.51
C LEU A 183 6.15 -5.60 14.52
N GLY A 184 6.51 -4.37 14.06
CA GLY A 184 6.50 -3.18 14.92
C GLY A 184 7.65 -3.18 15.95
N GLU A 185 8.76 -3.75 15.56
CA GLU A 185 9.98 -3.88 16.35
C GLU A 185 10.58 -2.53 16.77
N GLU A 186 10.23 -1.44 16.09
CA GLU A 186 10.61 -0.07 16.46
C GLU A 186 10.21 0.27 17.89
N LYS A 187 9.07 -0.24 18.34
CA LYS A 187 8.54 0.03 19.68
C LYS A 187 9.50 -0.37 20.79
N SER A 188 10.05 -1.58 20.73
CA SER A 188 11.01 -2.06 21.73
C SER A 188 12.36 -1.33 21.62
N PHE A 189 12.83 -1.08 20.40
CA PHE A 189 14.11 -0.44 20.14
C PHE A 189 14.15 1.05 20.53
N THR A 190 12.99 1.70 20.59
CA THR A 190 12.83 3.11 20.99
C THR A 190 12.18 3.28 22.37
N ASP A 191 12.26 2.27 23.22
CA ASP A 191 11.68 2.26 24.57
C ASP A 191 10.21 2.73 24.59
N ASN A 192 9.36 2.07 23.82
CA ASN A 192 7.96 2.43 23.63
C ASN A 192 7.77 3.85 23.07
N PHE A 193 8.60 4.26 22.12
CA PHE A 193 8.59 5.60 21.51
C PHE A 193 8.83 6.74 22.53
N SER A 194 9.62 6.50 23.56
CA SER A 194 10.01 7.52 24.54
C SER A 194 11.33 8.21 24.19
N VAL A 195 12.12 7.62 23.29
CA VAL A 195 13.35 8.21 22.77
C VAL A 195 13.04 9.45 21.94
N ASN A 196 13.90 10.44 21.96
CA ASN A 196 13.83 11.62 21.11
C ASN A 196 14.83 11.48 19.93
N PRO A 197 14.44 10.90 18.80
CA PRO A 197 15.31 10.70 17.66
C PRO A 197 15.51 12.00 16.87
N LEU A 198 16.65 12.11 16.18
CA LEU A 198 16.82 13.14 15.16
C LEU A 198 15.90 12.82 13.98
N GLN A 199 14.86 13.63 13.78
CA GLN A 199 13.97 13.50 12.64
C GLN A 199 14.67 13.97 11.37
N LEU A 200 14.64 13.12 10.33
CA LEU A 200 15.18 13.42 9.00
C LEU A 200 14.04 13.46 7.98
N PRO A 201 14.12 14.30 6.94
CA PRO A 201 13.16 14.29 5.84
C PRO A 201 13.06 12.91 5.18
N GLY A 202 11.84 12.38 5.04
CA GLY A 202 11.62 11.02 4.54
C GLY A 202 12.19 10.79 3.14
N GLU A 203 12.05 11.78 2.26
CA GLU A 203 12.57 11.74 0.88
C GLU A 203 14.11 11.69 0.80
N ARG A 204 14.82 12.01 1.89
CA ARG A 204 16.27 11.89 1.99
C ARG A 204 16.71 10.53 2.55
N THR A 205 15.78 9.77 3.09
CA THR A 205 16.09 8.52 3.79
C THR A 205 15.62 7.28 3.03
N ILE A 206 14.46 7.34 2.37
CA ILE A 206 13.82 6.19 1.72
C ILE A 206 12.76 6.64 0.72
N LEU A 207 12.53 5.86 -0.34
CA LEU A 207 11.24 5.72 -0.99
C LEU A 207 10.77 4.29 -0.72
N CYS A 208 9.80 4.17 0.16
CA CYS A 208 9.27 2.87 0.56
C CYS A 208 8.36 2.29 -0.53
N PHE A 209 8.38 0.98 -0.71
CA PHE A 209 7.58 0.33 -1.76
C PHE A 209 6.47 -0.53 -1.17
N SER A 210 5.26 -0.36 -1.72
CA SER A 210 4.14 -1.26 -1.51
C SER A 210 3.97 -2.16 -2.72
N HIS A 211 4.23 -3.47 -2.55
CA HIS A 211 4.12 -4.49 -3.58
C HIS A 211 3.64 -5.82 -2.97
N SER A 212 3.30 -6.80 -3.82
CA SER A 212 2.71 -8.08 -3.40
C SER A 212 3.59 -8.95 -2.49
N HIS A 213 4.91 -8.70 -2.46
CA HIS A 213 5.87 -9.47 -1.65
C HIS A 213 6.21 -8.79 -0.30
N ASN A 214 5.55 -7.69 0.07
CA ASN A 214 5.76 -7.08 1.37
C ASN A 214 5.28 -7.99 2.50
N THR A 215 6.05 -8.07 3.58
CA THR A 215 5.63 -8.76 4.82
C THR A 215 4.45 -8.05 5.48
N PHE A 216 4.42 -6.73 5.36
CA PHE A 216 3.39 -5.86 5.91
C PHE A 216 2.59 -5.21 4.76
N ASP A 217 1.28 -5.39 4.75
CA ASP A 217 0.42 -4.76 3.76
C ASP A 217 0.28 -3.27 4.04
N LYS A 218 0.89 -2.44 3.18
CA LYS A 218 0.88 -0.98 3.30
C LYS A 218 -0.41 -0.34 2.77
N ASP A 219 -1.27 -1.10 2.10
CA ASP A 219 -2.48 -0.55 1.48
C ASP A 219 -3.47 0.01 2.52
N PHE A 220 -3.46 -0.54 3.75
CA PHE A 220 -4.33 -0.03 4.81
C PHE A 220 -3.98 1.39 5.28
N ILE A 221 -2.76 1.89 5.03
CA ILE A 221 -2.38 3.26 5.37
C ILE A 221 -2.56 4.25 4.23
N ILE A 222 -2.86 3.78 3.01
CA ILE A 222 -3.02 4.66 1.83
C ILE A 222 -4.12 5.71 2.06
N GLY A 223 -5.24 5.31 2.65
CA GLY A 223 -6.35 6.22 2.95
C GLY A 223 -6.04 7.30 4.00
N ALA A 224 -4.95 7.14 4.77
CA ALA A 224 -4.48 8.14 5.73
C ALA A 224 -3.26 8.93 5.21
N SER A 225 -2.82 8.64 3.99
CA SER A 225 -1.67 9.27 3.32
C SER A 225 -2.13 10.36 2.36
N THR A 226 -1.22 11.27 2.00
CA THR A 226 -1.49 12.36 1.06
C THR A 226 -0.87 12.03 -0.29
N PRO A 227 -1.60 12.09 -1.42
CA PRO A 227 -1.02 11.87 -2.73
C PRO A 227 0.04 12.92 -3.04
N VAL A 228 1.15 12.49 -3.65
CA VAL A 228 2.25 13.35 -4.07
C VAL A 228 2.24 13.44 -5.59
N ASN A 229 2.30 14.67 -6.11
CA ASN A 229 2.35 14.91 -7.55
C ASN A 229 3.79 14.76 -8.11
N THR A 230 4.40 13.59 -7.85
CA THR A 230 5.74 13.23 -8.31
C THR A 230 5.68 11.80 -8.80
N ALA A 231 6.17 11.53 -9.99
CA ALA A 231 6.22 10.18 -10.52
C ALA A 231 7.42 9.40 -9.97
N LEU A 232 7.35 8.06 -10.00
CA LEU A 232 8.50 7.21 -9.67
C LEU A 232 9.73 7.58 -10.49
N THR A 233 9.53 7.93 -11.77
CA THR A 233 10.59 8.31 -12.72
C THR A 233 11.32 9.61 -12.35
N ASP A 234 10.71 10.47 -11.57
CA ASP A 234 11.32 11.74 -11.13
C ASP A 234 12.26 11.52 -9.96
N ILE A 235 11.97 10.50 -9.11
CA ILE A 235 12.77 10.13 -7.94
C ILE A 235 13.85 9.13 -8.34
N VAL A 236 13.46 8.01 -8.97
CA VAL A 236 14.37 6.94 -9.39
C VAL A 236 14.86 7.23 -10.80
N ARG A 237 15.95 8.02 -10.88
CA ARG A 237 16.52 8.45 -12.16
C ARG A 237 17.34 7.38 -12.86
N ASP A 238 17.89 6.44 -12.10
CA ASP A 238 18.64 5.31 -12.65
C ASP A 238 17.73 4.42 -13.50
N PRO A 239 18.05 4.18 -14.79
CA PRO A 239 17.18 3.40 -15.67
C PRO A 239 17.04 1.94 -15.27
N LEU A 240 18.09 1.33 -14.72
CA LEU A 240 18.06 -0.07 -14.30
C LEU A 240 17.12 -0.28 -13.12
N LEU A 241 17.27 0.53 -12.06
CA LEU A 241 16.39 0.48 -10.89
C LEU A 241 14.95 0.85 -11.28
N ARG A 242 14.78 1.92 -12.05
CA ARG A 242 13.46 2.37 -12.51
C ARG A 242 12.71 1.28 -13.27
N ASN A 243 13.36 0.63 -14.23
CA ASN A 243 12.72 -0.43 -15.02
C ASN A 243 12.38 -1.65 -14.16
N ALA A 244 13.27 -2.01 -13.23
CA ALA A 244 13.01 -3.09 -12.28
C ALA A 244 11.78 -2.78 -11.39
N TYR A 245 11.68 -1.58 -10.86
CA TYR A 245 10.54 -1.22 -10.02
C TYR A 245 9.25 -1.09 -10.83
N LEU A 246 9.28 -0.49 -12.02
CA LEU A 246 8.11 -0.46 -12.91
C LEU A 246 7.64 -1.88 -13.31
N SER A 247 8.54 -2.87 -13.33
CA SER A 247 8.12 -4.25 -13.58
C SER A 247 7.22 -4.81 -12.47
N LEU A 248 7.33 -4.30 -11.23
CA LEU A 248 6.42 -4.66 -10.14
C LEU A 248 4.99 -4.14 -10.37
N HIS A 249 4.86 -2.99 -11.04
CA HIS A 249 3.55 -2.47 -11.46
C HIS A 249 2.96 -3.29 -12.60
N ASN A 250 3.80 -3.65 -13.56
CA ASN A 250 3.40 -4.39 -14.76
C ASN A 250 3.32 -5.91 -14.53
N ALA A 251 3.67 -6.40 -13.34
CA ALA A 251 3.59 -7.82 -13.02
C ALA A 251 2.14 -8.32 -13.17
N THR A 252 1.90 -9.09 -14.21
CA THR A 252 0.61 -9.73 -14.46
C THR A 252 0.53 -11.00 -13.62
N HIS A 253 -0.46 -11.07 -12.76
CA HIS A 253 -0.79 -12.31 -12.06
C HIS A 253 -1.81 -13.10 -12.88
N HIS A 254 -1.61 -14.40 -12.95
CA HIS A 254 -2.42 -15.32 -13.78
C HIS A 254 -3.70 -15.80 -13.07
N GLN A 255 -4.12 -15.14 -12.00
CA GLN A 255 -5.32 -15.57 -11.28
C GLN A 255 -6.57 -14.96 -11.93
N ALA A 256 -7.49 -15.84 -12.35
CA ALA A 256 -8.76 -15.44 -12.94
C ALA A 256 -9.72 -14.85 -11.90
N ILE A 257 -10.53 -13.90 -12.32
CA ILE A 257 -11.74 -13.51 -11.57
C ILE A 257 -12.76 -14.68 -11.64
N ASN A 258 -13.48 -14.89 -10.54
CA ASN A 258 -14.62 -15.80 -10.54
C ASN A 258 -15.78 -15.21 -11.37
N HIS A 259 -15.60 -15.18 -12.68
CA HIS A 259 -16.58 -14.64 -13.62
C HIS A 259 -17.87 -15.47 -13.70
N GLN A 260 -17.92 -16.68 -13.12
CA GLN A 260 -19.13 -17.49 -13.05
C GLN A 260 -20.20 -16.86 -12.13
N ALA A 261 -19.77 -16.05 -11.16
CA ALA A 261 -20.68 -15.30 -10.28
C ALA A 261 -21.31 -14.10 -10.98
N ILE A 262 -20.92 -13.78 -12.23
CA ILE A 262 -21.36 -12.63 -13.01
C ILE A 262 -22.03 -13.16 -14.29
N ASP A 263 -23.28 -12.80 -14.54
CA ASP A 263 -23.99 -13.26 -15.74
C ASP A 263 -23.41 -12.60 -16.99
N GLN A 264 -23.18 -11.27 -16.96
CA GLN A 264 -22.61 -10.52 -18.06
C GLN A 264 -21.77 -9.34 -17.59
N VAL A 265 -20.76 -9.00 -18.38
CA VAL A 265 -19.95 -7.78 -18.24
C VAL A 265 -20.35 -6.80 -19.33
N VAL A 266 -20.82 -5.62 -18.95
CA VAL A 266 -21.24 -4.56 -19.90
C VAL A 266 -20.18 -3.47 -19.87
N VAL A 267 -19.55 -3.21 -21.02
CA VAL A 267 -18.58 -2.14 -21.21
C VAL A 267 -19.25 -0.97 -21.91
N VAL A 268 -19.33 0.17 -21.26
CA VAL A 268 -19.84 1.42 -21.84
C VAL A 268 -18.69 2.16 -22.50
N ASN A 269 -18.78 2.40 -23.82
CA ASN A 269 -17.70 3.02 -24.58
C ASN A 269 -18.26 3.89 -25.73
N LEU A 270 -17.73 5.11 -25.88
CA LEU A 270 -18.02 6.01 -26.99
C LEU A 270 -17.47 5.45 -28.32
N ASP A 271 -18.24 5.55 -29.41
CA ASP A 271 -17.80 5.07 -30.73
C ASP A 271 -16.53 5.76 -31.22
N LYS A 272 -16.32 7.00 -30.87
CA LYS A 272 -15.13 7.81 -31.18
C LYS A 272 -13.89 7.46 -30.32
N ARG A 273 -14.01 6.52 -29.36
CA ARG A 273 -12.91 6.12 -28.47
C ARG A 273 -12.52 4.64 -28.65
N PRO A 274 -12.12 4.23 -29.87
CA PRO A 274 -11.64 2.86 -30.13
C PRO A 274 -10.37 2.55 -29.32
N ASP A 275 -9.57 3.55 -29.01
CA ASP A 275 -8.39 3.45 -28.14
C ASP A 275 -8.75 2.91 -26.75
N ARG A 276 -9.78 3.47 -26.13
CA ARG A 276 -10.25 3.01 -24.81
C ARG A 276 -10.93 1.63 -24.88
N LEU A 277 -11.66 1.36 -25.97
CA LEU A 277 -12.24 0.04 -26.17
C LEU A 277 -11.16 -1.05 -26.21
N GLN A 278 -10.06 -0.79 -26.91
CA GLN A 278 -8.92 -1.71 -26.94
C GLN A 278 -8.32 -1.90 -25.55
N GLN A 279 -8.09 -0.82 -24.82
CA GLN A 279 -7.53 -0.84 -23.47
C GLN A 279 -8.38 -1.67 -22.49
N ILE A 280 -9.70 -1.46 -22.48
CA ILE A 280 -10.58 -2.22 -21.56
C ILE A 280 -10.68 -3.70 -21.96
N ARG A 281 -10.62 -4.03 -23.25
CA ARG A 281 -10.55 -5.43 -23.70
C ARG A 281 -9.29 -6.12 -23.23
N GLU A 282 -8.15 -5.45 -23.27
CA GLU A 282 -6.88 -5.96 -22.73
C GLU A 282 -6.97 -6.19 -21.23
N GLU A 283 -7.59 -5.24 -20.47
CA GLU A 283 -7.85 -5.40 -19.04
C GLU A 283 -8.67 -6.66 -18.74
N LEU A 284 -9.77 -6.88 -19.48
CA LEU A 284 -10.67 -8.01 -19.28
C LEU A 284 -10.02 -9.35 -19.68
N ALA A 285 -9.19 -9.35 -20.73
CA ALA A 285 -8.42 -10.51 -21.12
C ALA A 285 -7.41 -10.95 -20.05
N LEU A 286 -6.73 -9.99 -19.42
CA LEU A 286 -5.81 -10.24 -18.29
C LEU A 286 -6.52 -10.83 -17.05
N LEU A 287 -7.82 -10.59 -16.91
CA LEU A 287 -8.66 -11.13 -15.85
C LEU A 287 -9.33 -12.46 -16.23
N HIS A 288 -8.99 -13.00 -17.39
CA HIS A 288 -9.55 -14.23 -17.97
C HIS A 288 -11.08 -14.22 -18.09
N ILE A 289 -11.67 -13.05 -18.35
CA ILE A 289 -13.12 -12.96 -18.65
C ILE A 289 -13.34 -13.41 -20.10
N PRO A 290 -14.18 -14.43 -20.33
CA PRO A 290 -14.44 -14.94 -21.68
C PRO A 290 -15.11 -13.88 -22.55
N PRO A 291 -14.74 -13.76 -23.86
CA PRO A 291 -15.31 -12.76 -24.76
C PRO A 291 -16.83 -12.80 -24.87
N GLU A 292 -17.44 -13.99 -24.80
CA GLU A 292 -18.88 -14.19 -24.84
C GLU A 292 -19.61 -13.60 -23.62
N LYS A 293 -18.92 -13.39 -22.53
CA LYS A 293 -19.44 -12.68 -21.34
C LYS A 293 -19.27 -11.17 -21.42
N ILE A 294 -18.73 -10.62 -22.51
CA ILE A 294 -18.48 -9.19 -22.65
C ILE A 294 -19.43 -8.61 -23.69
N THR A 295 -20.27 -7.67 -23.27
CA THR A 295 -21.13 -6.88 -24.16
C THR A 295 -20.64 -5.45 -24.21
N ARG A 296 -20.22 -4.97 -25.38
CA ARG A 296 -19.99 -3.55 -25.59
C ARG A 296 -21.32 -2.83 -25.80
N LEU A 297 -21.54 -1.78 -25.03
CA LEU A 297 -22.63 -0.83 -25.21
C LEU A 297 -22.09 0.47 -25.76
N ALA A 298 -22.58 0.92 -26.93
CA ALA A 298 -22.27 2.23 -27.45
C ALA A 298 -22.84 3.31 -26.52
N ALA A 299 -21.96 4.16 -26.00
CA ALA A 299 -22.35 5.21 -25.07
C ALA A 299 -23.16 6.29 -25.75
N SER A 300 -24.20 6.81 -25.08
CA SER A 300 -24.99 7.93 -25.54
C SER A 300 -24.17 9.20 -25.60
N GLU A 301 -24.07 9.83 -26.76
CA GLU A 301 -23.50 11.15 -26.91
C GLU A 301 -24.55 12.22 -26.58
N ASP A 302 -24.18 13.17 -25.73
CA ASP A 302 -25.01 14.31 -25.34
C ASP A 302 -24.09 15.52 -25.10
N GLU A 303 -24.57 16.72 -25.41
CA GLU A 303 -23.86 17.97 -25.14
C GLU A 303 -23.54 18.09 -23.63
N ASN A 304 -24.48 17.67 -22.78
CA ASN A 304 -24.23 17.45 -21.36
C ASN A 304 -23.68 16.03 -21.15
N GLY A 305 -22.35 15.91 -21.06
CA GLY A 305 -21.68 14.62 -20.90
C GLY A 305 -22.17 13.79 -19.69
N GLN A 306 -22.64 14.43 -18.60
CA GLN A 306 -23.22 13.73 -17.45
C GLN A 306 -24.58 13.12 -17.79
N ARG A 307 -25.37 13.79 -18.60
CA ARG A 307 -26.65 13.24 -19.09
C ARG A 307 -26.41 12.05 -20.02
N GLY A 308 -25.48 12.17 -20.98
CA GLY A 308 -25.09 11.05 -21.85
C GLY A 308 -24.58 9.84 -21.08
N ARG A 309 -23.73 10.07 -20.06
CA ARG A 309 -23.24 9.01 -19.17
C ARG A 309 -24.41 8.30 -18.46
N ARG A 310 -25.32 9.03 -17.85
CA ARG A 310 -26.49 8.47 -17.17
C ARG A 310 -27.39 7.69 -18.13
N GLN A 311 -27.66 8.20 -19.34
CA GLN A 311 -28.43 7.51 -20.36
C GLN A 311 -27.78 6.18 -20.76
N SER A 312 -26.47 6.14 -20.91
CA SER A 312 -25.71 4.92 -21.22
C SER A 312 -25.87 3.87 -20.12
N HIS A 313 -25.78 4.27 -18.85
CA HIS A 313 -25.98 3.36 -17.72
C HIS A 313 -27.44 2.85 -17.63
N LEU A 314 -28.43 3.70 -17.96
CA LEU A 314 -29.83 3.28 -18.06
C LEU A 314 -30.06 2.29 -19.21
N GLN A 315 -29.38 2.47 -20.34
CA GLN A 315 -29.44 1.52 -21.46
C GLN A 315 -28.84 0.17 -21.08
N ALA A 316 -27.70 0.14 -20.36
CA ALA A 316 -27.14 -1.10 -19.85
C ALA A 316 -28.09 -1.84 -18.91
N LEU A 317 -28.78 -1.12 -18.04
CA LEU A 317 -29.81 -1.68 -17.17
C LEU A 317 -30.99 -2.27 -17.94
N ARG A 318 -31.49 -1.55 -18.97
CA ARG A 318 -32.58 -2.04 -19.84
C ARG A 318 -32.16 -3.28 -20.62
N LEU A 319 -30.93 -3.32 -21.10
CA LEU A 319 -30.37 -4.49 -21.76
C LEU A 319 -30.33 -5.71 -20.81
N ALA A 320 -29.92 -5.50 -19.56
CA ALA A 320 -29.94 -6.55 -18.55
C ALA A 320 -31.34 -7.07 -18.26
N GLN A 321 -32.35 -6.20 -18.21
CA GLN A 321 -33.75 -6.58 -18.06
C GLN A 321 -34.26 -7.40 -19.27
N GLN A 322 -33.92 -6.98 -20.49
CA GLN A 322 -34.33 -7.67 -21.74
C GLN A 322 -33.74 -9.08 -21.83
N HIS A 323 -32.48 -9.28 -21.39
CA HIS A 323 -31.81 -10.59 -21.39
C HIS A 323 -32.08 -11.42 -20.13
N GLY A 324 -32.79 -10.88 -19.15
CA GLY A 324 -33.10 -11.60 -17.90
C GLY A 324 -31.91 -11.91 -17.03
N TRP A 325 -30.81 -11.13 -17.14
CA TRP A 325 -29.63 -11.34 -16.31
C TRP A 325 -29.97 -11.11 -14.83
N GLN A 326 -29.53 -12.02 -13.97
CA GLN A 326 -29.73 -11.91 -12.51
C GLN A 326 -28.78 -10.88 -11.90
N ASN A 327 -27.63 -10.69 -12.54
CA ASN A 327 -26.68 -9.64 -12.22
C ASN A 327 -25.83 -9.31 -13.44
N TYR A 328 -25.23 -8.11 -13.45
CA TYR A 328 -24.21 -7.75 -14.42
C TYR A 328 -23.17 -6.83 -13.78
N LEU A 329 -21.96 -6.90 -14.32
CA LEU A 329 -20.88 -5.97 -14.01
C LEU A 329 -20.86 -4.88 -15.09
N LEU A 330 -21.06 -3.62 -14.70
CA LEU A 330 -20.86 -2.47 -15.58
C LEU A 330 -19.46 -1.91 -15.38
N LEU A 331 -18.80 -1.63 -16.51
CA LEU A 331 -17.49 -0.97 -16.56
C LEU A 331 -17.56 0.22 -17.52
N GLU A 332 -17.03 1.37 -17.10
CA GLU A 332 -16.68 2.45 -18.02
C GLU A 332 -15.39 2.06 -18.76
N ASP A 333 -15.16 2.61 -19.95
CA ASP A 333 -14.06 2.20 -20.83
C ASP A 333 -12.66 2.59 -20.35
N ASP A 334 -12.58 3.39 -19.27
CA ASP A 334 -11.34 3.76 -18.59
C ASP A 334 -11.15 3.05 -17.23
N ALA A 335 -12.02 2.10 -16.90
CA ALA A 335 -11.91 1.32 -15.69
C ALA A 335 -10.66 0.42 -15.69
N VAL A 336 -9.91 0.40 -14.59
CA VAL A 336 -8.75 -0.47 -14.35
C VAL A 336 -8.99 -1.26 -13.08
N ILE A 337 -9.09 -2.57 -13.18
CA ILE A 337 -9.25 -3.47 -12.02
C ILE A 337 -7.86 -3.82 -11.48
N LEU A 338 -7.68 -3.77 -10.15
CA LEU A 338 -6.43 -4.14 -9.50
C LEU A 338 -6.17 -5.64 -9.69
N LYS A 339 -5.01 -5.98 -10.30
CA LYS A 339 -4.67 -7.33 -10.77
C LYS A 339 -3.66 -8.07 -9.90
N GLN A 340 -3.15 -7.47 -8.82
CA GLN A 340 -2.27 -8.21 -7.91
C GLN A 340 -3.04 -9.37 -7.26
N GLU A 341 -2.35 -10.47 -6.99
CA GLU A 341 -2.94 -11.69 -6.46
C GLU A 341 -3.87 -11.44 -5.25
N LYS A 342 -3.41 -10.65 -4.28
CA LYS A 342 -4.22 -10.29 -3.10
C LYS A 342 -5.54 -9.61 -3.44
N HIS A 343 -5.56 -8.72 -4.45
CA HIS A 343 -6.76 -8.00 -4.87
C HIS A 343 -7.75 -8.94 -5.58
N ILE A 344 -7.25 -9.83 -6.43
CA ILE A 344 -8.09 -10.84 -7.09
C ILE A 344 -8.66 -11.83 -6.07
N GLN A 345 -7.88 -12.26 -5.08
CA GLN A 345 -8.37 -13.12 -3.99
C GLN A 345 -9.47 -12.42 -3.19
N VAL A 346 -9.29 -11.15 -2.83
CA VAL A 346 -10.34 -10.36 -2.16
C VAL A 346 -11.58 -10.26 -3.05
N LEU A 347 -11.44 -9.89 -4.32
CA LEU A 347 -12.56 -9.78 -5.25
C LEU A 347 -13.32 -11.11 -5.39
N ASN A 348 -12.62 -12.22 -5.55
CA ASN A 348 -13.23 -13.56 -5.66
C ASN A 348 -13.95 -13.97 -4.38
N THR A 349 -13.40 -13.65 -3.21
CA THR A 349 -14.04 -13.87 -1.92
C THR A 349 -15.33 -13.06 -1.79
N LEU A 350 -15.29 -11.78 -2.19
CA LEU A 350 -16.46 -10.91 -2.18
C LEU A 350 -17.54 -11.40 -3.15
N LEU A 351 -17.18 -11.76 -4.38
CA LEU A 351 -18.13 -12.32 -5.38
C LEU A 351 -18.81 -13.59 -4.84
N ALA A 352 -18.05 -14.51 -4.23
CA ALA A 352 -18.60 -15.71 -3.61
C ALA A 352 -19.55 -15.40 -2.43
N SER A 353 -19.31 -14.29 -1.73
CA SER A 353 -20.14 -13.87 -0.58
C SER A 353 -21.47 -13.25 -1.00
N LEU A 354 -21.57 -12.70 -2.22
CA LEU A 354 -22.81 -12.09 -2.73
C LEU A 354 -23.99 -13.05 -2.79
N ALA A 355 -23.75 -14.35 -2.94
CA ALA A 355 -24.80 -15.37 -2.87
C ALA A 355 -25.43 -15.51 -1.48
N LYS A 356 -24.76 -15.05 -0.42
CA LYS A 356 -25.11 -15.28 0.99
C LYS A 356 -25.63 -14.03 1.71
N ILE A 357 -25.50 -12.85 1.11
CA ILE A 357 -25.88 -11.59 1.73
C ILE A 357 -26.94 -10.85 0.87
N PRO A 358 -27.82 -10.04 1.47
CA PRO A 358 -28.72 -9.20 0.72
C PRO A 358 -27.95 -8.00 0.16
N TRP A 359 -27.94 -7.85 -1.18
CA TRP A 359 -27.32 -6.71 -1.85
C TRP A 359 -28.14 -6.27 -3.07
N GLN A 360 -27.98 -5.02 -3.46
CA GLN A 360 -28.57 -4.42 -4.66
C GLN A 360 -27.50 -3.98 -5.66
N VAL A 361 -26.51 -3.24 -5.17
CA VAL A 361 -25.36 -2.76 -5.95
C VAL A 361 -24.09 -3.00 -5.15
N MET A 362 -23.02 -3.44 -5.82
CA MET A 362 -21.68 -3.51 -5.26
C MET A 362 -20.72 -2.68 -6.10
N LEU A 363 -20.23 -1.58 -5.56
CA LEU A 363 -19.26 -0.70 -6.20
C LEU A 363 -17.85 -1.33 -6.07
N LEU A 364 -17.21 -1.60 -7.21
CA LEU A 364 -15.81 -2.06 -7.26
C LEU A 364 -14.86 -0.87 -7.30
N GLY A 365 -15.26 0.21 -7.99
CA GLY A 365 -14.48 1.44 -8.14
C GLY A 365 -15.38 2.67 -8.06
N GLY A 366 -15.09 3.52 -7.08
CA GLY A 366 -15.78 4.78 -6.85
C GLY A 366 -15.15 5.53 -5.68
N GLU A 367 -15.27 6.84 -5.68
CA GLU A 367 -14.98 7.66 -4.51
C GLU A 367 -16.07 7.46 -3.46
N ILE A 368 -15.74 6.82 -2.36
CA ILE A 368 -16.67 6.61 -1.25
C ILE A 368 -16.36 7.66 -0.19
N SER A 369 -17.21 8.68 -0.12
CA SER A 369 -17.05 9.80 0.84
C SER A 369 -17.69 9.50 2.19
N GLN A 370 -18.70 8.62 2.25
CA GLN A 370 -19.36 8.17 3.48
C GLN A 370 -19.71 6.69 3.39
N GLY A 371 -19.46 5.96 4.46
CA GLY A 371 -19.79 4.54 4.55
C GLY A 371 -19.60 3.96 5.94
N THR A 372 -20.15 2.76 6.15
CA THR A 372 -20.01 2.00 7.39
C THR A 372 -19.40 0.65 7.09
N MET A 373 -18.29 0.31 7.75
CA MET A 373 -17.61 -0.97 7.56
C MET A 373 -18.50 -2.16 7.91
N LEU A 374 -18.50 -3.19 7.07
CA LEU A 374 -19.13 -4.47 7.41
C LEU A 374 -18.18 -5.28 8.29
N LYS A 375 -18.60 -5.54 9.52
CA LYS A 375 -17.79 -6.35 10.47
C LYS A 375 -17.59 -7.79 10.02
N SER A 376 -18.59 -8.37 9.34
CA SER A 376 -18.57 -9.76 8.88
C SER A 376 -17.80 -10.01 7.59
N LEU A 377 -17.50 -8.95 6.83
CA LEU A 377 -16.82 -9.03 5.53
C LEU A 377 -15.81 -7.86 5.42
N PRO A 378 -14.59 -8.05 5.94
CA PRO A 378 -13.52 -7.07 5.76
C PRO A 378 -13.31 -6.76 4.28
N GLY A 379 -13.14 -5.49 3.96
CA GLY A 379 -13.01 -5.03 2.58
C GLY A 379 -14.34 -4.59 1.94
N LEU A 380 -15.48 -4.70 2.65
CA LEU A 380 -16.76 -4.12 2.24
C LEU A 380 -17.26 -3.06 3.22
N VAL A 381 -17.90 -2.05 2.67
CA VAL A 381 -18.62 -1.02 3.40
C VAL A 381 -20.05 -0.89 2.86
N HIS A 382 -20.99 -0.55 3.72
CA HIS A 382 -22.27 0.03 3.28
C HIS A 382 -21.99 1.44 2.78
N ALA A 383 -22.12 1.67 1.47
CA ALA A 383 -21.94 2.99 0.87
C ALA A 383 -23.10 3.90 1.26
N ARG A 384 -22.81 5.13 1.70
CA ARG A 384 -23.80 6.16 2.07
C ARG A 384 -23.70 7.38 1.17
N ASP A 385 -22.53 7.61 0.59
CA ASP A 385 -22.30 8.57 -0.47
C ASP A 385 -21.15 8.09 -1.36
N CYS A 386 -21.32 8.25 -2.68
CA CYS A 386 -20.33 7.86 -3.67
C CYS A 386 -20.31 8.83 -4.86
N ARG A 387 -19.15 8.94 -5.49
CA ARG A 387 -18.89 9.74 -6.70
C ARG A 387 -17.93 8.98 -7.62
N LYS A 388 -17.77 9.46 -8.84
CA LYS A 388 -16.78 8.95 -9.81
C LYS A 388 -16.81 7.43 -9.95
N VAL A 389 -18.01 6.85 -9.95
CA VAL A 389 -18.19 5.39 -10.04
C VAL A 389 -17.89 4.93 -11.48
N CYS A 390 -16.87 4.09 -11.64
CA CYS A 390 -16.45 3.56 -12.95
C CYS A 390 -16.68 2.05 -13.12
N ALA A 391 -16.96 1.33 -12.02
CA ALA A 391 -17.15 -0.12 -12.03
C ALA A 391 -18.09 -0.55 -10.90
N TYR A 392 -19.17 -1.27 -11.24
CA TYR A 392 -20.11 -1.78 -10.25
C TYR A 392 -20.92 -2.98 -10.75
N LEU A 393 -21.27 -3.87 -9.81
CA LEU A 393 -22.21 -4.96 -10.02
C LEU A 393 -23.62 -4.51 -9.64
N VAL A 394 -24.62 -4.97 -10.41
CA VAL A 394 -26.04 -4.69 -10.20
C VAL A 394 -26.80 -6.00 -10.07
N ASN A 395 -27.63 -6.12 -9.05
CA ASN A 395 -28.52 -7.26 -8.85
C ASN A 395 -29.90 -6.98 -9.46
N SER A 396 -30.51 -7.97 -10.11
CA SER A 396 -31.83 -7.84 -10.76
C SER A 396 -32.94 -7.36 -9.82
N ARG A 397 -32.81 -7.62 -8.52
CA ARG A 397 -33.75 -7.17 -7.48
C ARG A 397 -33.92 -5.66 -7.39
N CYS A 398 -32.93 -4.87 -7.89
CA CYS A 398 -33.00 -3.41 -7.84
C CYS A 398 -33.25 -2.76 -9.20
N TYR A 399 -33.38 -3.52 -10.28
CA TYR A 399 -33.56 -2.97 -11.64
C TYR A 399 -34.70 -1.96 -11.75
N PRO A 400 -35.93 -2.20 -11.26
CA PRO A 400 -37.03 -1.22 -11.36
C PRO A 400 -36.69 0.09 -10.63
N GLN A 401 -36.12 0.00 -9.43
CA GLN A 401 -35.80 1.17 -8.62
C GLN A 401 -34.67 2.00 -9.25
N LEU A 402 -33.62 1.33 -9.75
CA LEU A 402 -32.52 1.98 -10.47
C LEU A 402 -33.02 2.64 -11.78
N ALA A 403 -33.84 1.95 -12.55
CA ALA A 403 -34.42 2.51 -13.79
C ALA A 403 -35.22 3.78 -13.51
N GLN A 404 -36.02 3.79 -12.45
CA GLN A 404 -36.79 4.95 -12.03
C GLN A 404 -35.87 6.14 -11.68
N GLN A 405 -34.82 5.91 -10.88
CA GLN A 405 -33.89 6.98 -10.49
C GLN A 405 -33.05 7.50 -11.68
N MET A 406 -32.60 6.60 -12.56
CA MET A 406 -31.83 6.96 -13.74
C MET A 406 -32.67 7.64 -14.84
N SER A 407 -33.97 7.52 -14.80
CA SER A 407 -34.89 8.18 -15.77
C SER A 407 -35.15 9.65 -15.45
N ASN A 408 -34.73 10.14 -14.27
CA ASN A 408 -34.87 11.55 -13.94
C ASN A 408 -33.71 12.35 -14.56
N ASP A 409 -34.01 13.29 -15.45
CA ASP A 409 -33.05 14.07 -16.23
C ASP A 409 -32.38 15.22 -15.47
N GLU A 410 -32.85 15.54 -14.27
CA GLU A 410 -32.37 16.69 -13.48
C GLU A 410 -31.07 16.42 -12.70
N HIS A 411 -30.70 15.15 -12.52
CA HIS A 411 -29.59 14.75 -11.65
C HIS A 411 -28.43 14.10 -12.42
N SER A 412 -27.22 14.21 -11.89
CA SER A 412 -26.10 13.33 -12.29
C SER A 412 -26.43 11.87 -11.94
N LEU A 413 -25.64 10.91 -12.45
CA LEU A 413 -25.85 9.50 -12.17
C LEU A 413 -25.84 9.22 -10.65
N GLU A 414 -24.80 9.68 -9.96
CA GLU A 414 -24.60 9.44 -8.53
C GLU A 414 -25.57 10.24 -7.66
N ASP A 415 -25.98 11.45 -8.06
CA ASP A 415 -26.99 12.21 -7.33
C ASP A 415 -28.36 11.51 -7.37
N GLY A 416 -28.72 10.91 -8.52
CA GLY A 416 -29.91 10.09 -8.63
C GLY A 416 -29.91 8.85 -7.74
N TRP A 417 -28.73 8.36 -7.34
CA TRP A 417 -28.60 7.19 -6.46
C TRP A 417 -28.72 7.51 -4.96
N GLN A 418 -28.59 8.78 -4.55
CA GLN A 418 -28.57 9.18 -3.13
C GLN A 418 -29.74 8.62 -2.30
N PRO A 419 -31.00 8.57 -2.78
CA PRO A 419 -32.08 7.96 -2.02
C PRO A 419 -31.90 6.46 -1.78
N LEU A 420 -31.25 5.74 -2.73
CA LEU A 420 -31.01 4.31 -2.66
C LEU A 420 -29.83 3.95 -1.75
N LEU A 421 -28.82 4.81 -1.68
CA LEU A 421 -27.64 4.65 -0.80
C LEU A 421 -28.00 4.66 0.70
N ARG A 422 -29.17 5.17 1.05
CA ARG A 422 -29.65 5.15 2.45
C ARG A 422 -30.10 3.75 2.90
N THR A 423 -30.30 2.83 1.96
CA THR A 423 -30.60 1.44 2.26
C THR A 423 -29.32 0.66 2.55
N ASP A 424 -29.38 -0.34 3.45
CA ASP A 424 -28.20 -1.16 3.78
C ASP A 424 -27.89 -2.25 2.73
N LYS A 425 -28.23 -2.02 1.46
CA LYS A 425 -28.08 -2.95 0.36
C LYS A 425 -27.10 -2.49 -0.72
N TRP A 426 -26.55 -1.28 -0.55
CA TRP A 426 -25.50 -0.75 -1.41
C TRP A 426 -24.15 -0.96 -0.73
N LEU A 427 -23.33 -1.78 -1.37
CA LEU A 427 -22.03 -2.19 -0.88
C LEU A 427 -20.95 -1.53 -1.73
N ALA A 428 -19.80 -1.29 -1.15
CA ALA A 428 -18.62 -0.84 -1.88
C ALA A 428 -17.36 -1.55 -1.37
N CYS A 429 -16.44 -1.86 -2.28
CA CYS A 429 -15.10 -2.29 -1.93
C CYS A 429 -14.33 -1.13 -1.28
N TYR A 430 -13.68 -1.41 -0.16
CA TYR A 430 -12.84 -0.42 0.51
C TYR A 430 -11.58 -1.06 1.10
N PRO A 431 -10.38 -0.63 0.65
CA PRO A 431 -10.16 0.31 -0.47
C PRO A 431 -10.74 -0.20 -1.79
N SER A 432 -10.93 0.71 -2.74
CA SER A 432 -11.46 0.38 -4.08
C SER A 432 -10.59 -0.68 -4.76
N LEU A 433 -11.25 -1.62 -5.46
CA LEU A 433 -10.57 -2.65 -6.28
C LEU A 433 -10.50 -2.26 -7.76
N CYS A 434 -11.05 -1.11 -8.10
CA CYS A 434 -11.02 -0.55 -9.45
C CYS A 434 -10.88 0.98 -9.37
N TYR A 435 -10.23 1.57 -10.38
CA TYR A 435 -10.08 3.02 -10.50
C TYR A 435 -10.17 3.44 -11.98
N GLN A 436 -10.36 4.75 -12.24
CA GLN A 436 -10.32 5.30 -13.58
C GLN A 436 -8.87 5.52 -14.04
N ARG A 437 -8.56 5.07 -15.24
CA ARG A 437 -7.28 5.34 -15.90
C ARG A 437 -7.14 6.85 -16.13
N PRO A 438 -6.00 7.47 -15.73
CA PRO A 438 -5.75 8.86 -16.05
C PRO A 438 -5.74 9.10 -17.56
N GLY A 439 -6.33 10.21 -17.98
CA GLY A 439 -6.40 10.54 -19.40
C GLY A 439 -7.35 11.68 -19.71
N PHE A 440 -7.60 11.92 -20.98
CA PHE A 440 -8.55 12.95 -21.42
C PHE A 440 -9.98 12.52 -21.14
N SER A 441 -10.70 13.31 -20.33
CA SER A 441 -12.13 13.08 -20.04
C SER A 441 -13.00 13.73 -21.12
N ASP A 442 -13.82 12.92 -21.80
CA ASP A 442 -14.80 13.42 -22.78
C ASP A 442 -15.94 14.20 -22.12
N ILE A 443 -16.17 14.00 -20.82
CA ILE A 443 -17.15 14.72 -20.01
C ILE A 443 -16.59 16.08 -19.55
N GLU A 444 -15.41 16.08 -18.92
CA GLU A 444 -14.81 17.28 -18.34
C GLU A 444 -14.01 18.11 -19.37
N LYS A 445 -13.78 17.57 -20.58
CA LYS A 445 -13.01 18.20 -21.69
C LYS A 445 -11.58 18.58 -21.31
N LYS A 446 -10.99 17.83 -20.39
CA LYS A 446 -9.61 18.04 -19.92
C LYS A 446 -8.94 16.72 -19.54
N ILE A 447 -7.63 16.74 -19.36
CA ILE A 447 -6.90 15.61 -18.78
C ILE A 447 -7.26 15.52 -17.28
N THR A 448 -7.66 14.35 -16.83
CA THR A 448 -8.01 14.05 -15.45
C THR A 448 -7.13 12.94 -14.88
N ASP A 449 -6.80 13.05 -13.61
CA ASP A 449 -6.21 11.98 -12.80
C ASP A 449 -7.00 11.89 -11.48
N ASN A 450 -7.85 10.88 -11.41
CA ASN A 450 -8.77 10.68 -10.29
C ASN A 450 -8.30 9.58 -9.32
N ILE A 451 -7.11 8.97 -9.54
CA ILE A 451 -6.66 7.80 -8.78
C ILE A 451 -6.75 8.02 -7.27
N SER A 452 -6.32 9.18 -6.77
CA SER A 452 -6.33 9.47 -5.33
C SER A 452 -7.71 9.39 -4.69
N TYR A 453 -8.79 9.70 -5.43
CA TYR A 453 -10.15 9.67 -4.90
C TYR A 453 -10.64 8.25 -4.57
N TYR A 454 -10.12 7.24 -5.26
CA TYR A 454 -10.48 5.84 -5.03
C TYR A 454 -9.84 5.24 -3.78
N PHE A 455 -8.81 5.90 -3.25
CA PHE A 455 -8.03 5.45 -2.11
C PHE A 455 -8.06 6.43 -0.93
N ASN A 456 -8.98 7.39 -0.94
CA ASN A 456 -9.16 8.32 0.16
C ASN A 456 -9.65 7.62 1.43
N LYS A 457 -9.30 8.20 2.59
CA LYS A 457 -9.78 7.72 3.87
C LYS A 457 -11.28 7.94 3.99
N LEU A 458 -12.02 6.87 4.30
CA LEU A 458 -13.41 7.00 4.75
C LEU A 458 -13.45 7.81 6.05
N PRO A 459 -14.24 8.90 6.11
CA PRO A 459 -14.55 9.52 7.37
C PRO A 459 -15.23 8.47 8.26
N VAL A 460 -14.64 8.18 9.40
CA VAL A 460 -15.30 7.34 10.41
C VAL A 460 -16.57 8.07 10.82
N ALA A 461 -17.71 7.44 10.61
CA ALA A 461 -18.99 8.00 11.06
C ALA A 461 -18.92 8.20 12.58
N THR A 462 -18.93 9.45 13.02
CA THR A 462 -18.83 9.85 14.44
C THR A 462 -20.14 9.69 15.22
N LYS A 463 -21.15 9.03 14.64
CA LYS A 463 -22.35 8.64 15.37
C LYS A 463 -22.47 7.12 15.41
N PRO A 464 -22.42 6.50 16.60
CA PRO A 464 -22.87 5.12 16.72
C PRO A 464 -24.33 5.09 16.25
N SER A 465 -24.64 4.27 15.25
CA SER A 465 -26.03 3.89 15.02
C SER A 465 -26.56 3.34 16.35
N THR A 466 -27.71 3.78 16.78
CA THR A 466 -28.47 3.23 17.89
C THR A 466 -29.02 1.86 17.48
N LEU A 467 -28.14 0.94 17.04
CA LEU A 467 -28.48 -0.48 17.00
C LEU A 467 -28.54 -0.97 18.46
N PRO A 468 -29.47 -1.82 18.80
CA PRO A 468 -29.48 -2.43 20.13
C PRO A 468 -28.11 -3.05 20.35
N ILE A 469 -27.41 -2.53 21.37
CA ILE A 469 -26.08 -2.97 21.75
C ILE A 469 -26.25 -4.43 22.18
N ALA A 470 -25.59 -5.36 21.50
CA ALA A 470 -25.55 -6.75 21.98
C ALA A 470 -24.95 -6.74 23.38
N ASP A 471 -25.45 -7.62 24.26
CA ASP A 471 -24.99 -7.71 25.66
C ASP A 471 -23.47 -7.87 25.79
N THR A 472 -22.82 -8.33 24.73
CA THR A 472 -21.37 -8.55 24.67
C THR A 472 -20.82 -8.15 23.31
N ILE A 473 -19.73 -7.37 23.31
CA ILE A 473 -18.99 -6.99 22.08
C ILE A 473 -17.77 -7.90 21.97
N GLY A 474 -17.66 -8.62 20.84
CA GLY A 474 -16.51 -9.46 20.52
C GLY A 474 -15.43 -8.68 19.74
N PHE A 475 -14.17 -8.79 20.17
CA PHE A 475 -13.01 -8.31 19.43
C PHE A 475 -12.21 -9.51 18.95
N PHE A 476 -12.03 -9.61 17.61
CA PHE A 476 -11.22 -10.67 17.03
C PHE A 476 -9.78 -10.15 16.82
N MET A 477 -8.81 -10.90 17.36
CA MET A 477 -7.40 -10.53 17.28
C MET A 477 -6.59 -11.64 16.61
N GLU A 478 -5.94 -11.30 15.51
CA GLU A 478 -4.99 -12.17 14.82
C GLU A 478 -3.54 -11.87 15.21
N THR A 479 -3.27 -10.69 15.74
CA THR A 479 -1.91 -10.25 16.13
C THR A 479 -1.95 -9.40 17.40
N SER A 480 -0.82 -9.31 18.11
CA SER A 480 -0.66 -8.41 19.26
C SER A 480 -0.90 -6.93 18.92
N PHE A 481 -0.69 -6.56 17.66
CA PHE A 481 -0.99 -5.22 17.15
C PHE A 481 -2.49 -4.90 17.25
N HIS A 482 -3.37 -5.84 16.94
CA HIS A 482 -4.82 -5.68 17.10
C HIS A 482 -5.19 -5.39 18.56
N TYR A 483 -4.53 -6.01 19.53
CA TYR A 483 -4.76 -5.71 20.94
C TYR A 483 -4.39 -4.26 21.29
N THR A 484 -3.26 -3.79 20.82
CA THR A 484 -2.82 -2.40 21.04
C THR A 484 -3.79 -1.39 20.41
N LEU A 485 -4.35 -1.73 19.24
CA LEU A 485 -5.36 -0.91 18.56
C LEU A 485 -6.71 -0.92 19.28
N TYR A 486 -7.14 -2.08 19.79
CA TYR A 486 -8.46 -2.25 20.40
C TYR A 486 -8.48 -1.90 21.90
N ARG A 487 -7.37 -1.97 22.59
CA ARG A 487 -7.27 -1.72 24.04
C ARG A 487 -7.94 -0.41 24.48
N PRO A 488 -7.70 0.74 23.84
CA PRO A 488 -8.39 1.99 24.22
C PRO A 488 -9.91 1.90 24.06
N ILE A 489 -10.36 1.23 23.00
CA ILE A 489 -11.80 1.04 22.70
C ILE A 489 -12.43 0.11 23.75
N ILE A 490 -11.77 -1.00 24.05
CA ILE A 490 -12.22 -1.96 25.06
C ILE A 490 -12.33 -1.26 26.42
N THR A 491 -11.31 -0.50 26.82
CA THR A 491 -11.30 0.23 28.09
C THR A 491 -12.45 1.25 28.16
N ALA A 492 -12.70 1.99 27.08
CA ALA A 492 -13.81 2.95 27.02
C ALA A 492 -15.19 2.28 27.11
N LEU A 493 -15.36 1.13 26.45
CA LEU A 493 -16.60 0.36 26.49
C LEU A 493 -16.84 -0.27 27.87
N GLN A 494 -15.80 -0.81 28.49
CA GLN A 494 -15.88 -1.35 29.85
C GLN A 494 -16.20 -0.26 30.90
N ALA A 495 -15.65 0.94 30.71
CA ALA A 495 -15.99 2.08 31.57
C ALA A 495 -17.46 2.53 31.44
N GLN A 496 -18.12 2.18 30.33
CA GLN A 496 -19.56 2.37 30.10
C GLN A 496 -20.41 1.18 30.52
N GLY A 497 -19.83 0.19 31.20
CA GLY A 497 -20.52 -1.02 31.65
C GLY A 497 -20.77 -2.06 30.56
N GLN A 498 -20.14 -1.91 29.37
CA GLN A 498 -20.30 -2.85 28.27
C GLN A 498 -19.40 -4.09 28.45
N SER A 499 -19.97 -5.28 28.35
CA SER A 499 -19.20 -6.52 28.33
C SER A 499 -18.43 -6.66 27.01
N CYS A 500 -17.13 -6.99 27.09
CA CYS A 500 -16.26 -7.20 25.94
C CYS A 500 -15.62 -8.59 25.98
N THR A 501 -15.68 -9.31 24.88
CA THR A 501 -15.02 -10.63 24.70
C THR A 501 -13.89 -10.49 23.70
N LEU A 502 -12.70 -10.99 24.08
CA LEU A 502 -11.54 -11.10 23.19
C LEU A 502 -11.53 -12.49 22.58
N VAL A 503 -11.59 -12.55 21.25
CA VAL A 503 -11.39 -13.79 20.50
C VAL A 503 -9.98 -13.76 19.94
N ILE A 504 -9.11 -14.62 20.43
CA ILE A 504 -7.68 -14.66 20.10
C ILE A 504 -7.44 -15.86 19.19
N ASN A 505 -6.71 -15.64 18.10
CA ASN A 505 -6.21 -16.74 17.27
C ASN A 505 -5.06 -17.43 18.03
N ASP A 506 -5.30 -18.62 18.55
CA ASP A 506 -4.38 -19.43 19.35
C ASP A 506 -3.13 -19.88 18.60
N ARG A 507 -3.14 -19.83 17.28
CA ARG A 507 -1.93 -20.09 16.44
C ARG A 507 -0.90 -19.00 16.52
N VAL A 508 -1.28 -17.80 16.96
CA VAL A 508 -0.42 -16.60 17.01
C VAL A 508 -0.04 -16.24 18.44
N PHE A 509 -0.89 -16.60 19.41
CA PHE A 509 -0.67 -16.33 20.82
C PHE A 509 -0.46 -17.65 21.58
N LYS A 510 0.75 -17.86 22.11
CA LYS A 510 0.95 -18.84 23.18
C LYS A 510 0.56 -18.16 24.49
N PRO A 511 -0.28 -18.80 25.35
CA PRO A 511 -0.48 -18.28 26.69
C PRO A 511 0.85 -18.28 27.43
N SER A 512 1.19 -17.13 28.02
CA SER A 512 2.34 -16.97 28.93
C SER A 512 2.09 -17.70 30.22
#